data_542c1063e77ed8172aeb8ed3612156f3
#
_entry.id   542c1063e77ed8172aeb8ed3612156f3
#
_cell.length_a   1.000
_cell.length_b   1.000
_cell.length_c   1.000
_cell.angle_alpha   90.00
_cell.angle_beta   90.00
_cell.angle_gamma   90.00
#
_symmetry.space_group_name_H-M   'P 1'
#
loop_
_entity.id
_entity.type
_entity.pdbx_description
1 polymer ?
#
loop_
_entity_poly.entity_id
_entity_poly.type
_entity_poly.pdbx_seq_one_letter_code
_entity_poly.pdbx_strand_id
1 'polypeptide(L)'
;MSESVSRRDHPGRKPKLLVVDDQAANIQVLHRAFSADYQVFMATSGPQALLVCREQQPDLVLLDVVMDGMDGHEICRQMKADSQISDIPVIFVTAHNDPAQETQGLDLGAVDFISKPINPDVVRARVKTHIKLKLQSDILRKLVFVDGLT
;
A
#
# COMPACT_ATOMS: atom_id res chain seq x y z
N MET A 1 2.40 21.01 -20.14
CA MET A 1 2.19 19.84 -19.35
C MET A 1 0.80 19.82 -18.74
N SER A 2 0.15 18.74 -18.89
CA SER A 2 -1.22 18.65 -18.43
C SER A 2 -1.30 18.14 -17.01
N GLU A 3 -1.89 18.93 -16.15
CA GLU A 3 -2.15 18.52 -14.79
C GLU A 3 -3.33 17.56 -14.69
N SER A 4 -4.06 17.41 -15.76
CA SER A 4 -5.20 16.49 -15.77
C SER A 4 -4.78 15.04 -15.98
N VAL A 5 -3.55 14.80 -16.40
CA VAL A 5 -3.03 13.45 -16.52
C VAL A 5 -2.92 12.83 -15.13
N SER A 6 -3.30 11.56 -15.03
CA SER A 6 -3.16 10.83 -13.78
C SER A 6 -1.73 10.94 -13.27
N ARG A 7 -1.58 11.18 -11.94
CA ARG A 7 -0.24 11.31 -11.40
C ARG A 7 0.59 10.05 -11.61
N ARG A 8 -0.06 8.89 -11.77
CA ARG A 8 0.67 7.65 -12.05
C ARG A 8 1.28 7.64 -13.44
N ASP A 9 0.71 8.42 -14.35
CA ASP A 9 1.21 8.51 -15.71
C ASP A 9 2.22 9.63 -15.88
N HIS A 10 2.52 10.36 -14.83
CA HIS A 10 3.38 11.54 -14.90
C HIS A 10 4.76 11.19 -14.34
N PRO A 11 5.79 11.09 -15.20
CA PRO A 11 7.09 10.55 -14.76
C PRO A 11 7.76 11.33 -13.65
N GLY A 12 7.48 12.62 -13.50
CA GLY A 12 8.09 13.41 -12.47
C GLY A 12 7.41 13.36 -11.12
N ARG A 13 6.27 12.69 -11.02
CA ARG A 13 5.51 12.67 -9.79
C ARG A 13 5.90 11.51 -8.91
N LYS A 14 5.96 11.79 -7.61
CA LYS A 14 6.22 10.75 -6.62
C LYS A 14 4.98 9.90 -6.44
N PRO A 15 5.12 8.58 -6.41
CA PRO A 15 3.98 7.72 -6.04
C PRO A 15 3.56 8.00 -4.60
N LYS A 16 2.32 7.68 -4.30
CA LYS A 16 1.76 7.82 -2.97
C LYS A 16 1.89 6.53 -2.19
N LEU A 17 2.40 6.62 -0.98
CA LEU A 17 2.58 5.49 -0.10
C LEU A 17 1.86 5.77 1.22
N LEU A 18 0.99 4.85 1.64
CA LEU A 18 0.34 4.95 2.94
C LEU A 18 1.00 3.99 3.93
N VAL A 19 1.40 4.50 5.08
CA VAL A 19 1.96 3.71 6.17
C VAL A 19 0.95 3.65 7.30
N VAL A 20 0.55 2.45 7.69
CA VAL A 20 -0.44 2.24 8.74
C VAL A 20 0.21 1.47 9.89
N ASP A 21 0.33 2.12 11.03
CA ASP A 21 0.92 1.54 12.24
C ASP A 21 0.44 2.38 13.41
N ASP A 22 0.12 1.75 14.54
CA ASP A 22 -0.34 2.49 15.71
C ASP A 22 0.81 3.00 16.57
N GLN A 23 2.06 2.73 16.20
CA GLN A 23 3.23 3.21 16.93
C GLN A 23 3.94 4.28 16.12
N ALA A 24 4.01 5.48 16.70
CA ALA A 24 4.59 6.63 16.03
C ALA A 24 6.06 6.40 15.65
N ALA A 25 6.82 5.67 16.48
CA ALA A 25 8.23 5.41 16.18
C ALA A 25 8.41 4.64 14.88
N ASN A 26 7.56 3.65 14.63
CA ASN A 26 7.63 2.87 13.38
C ASN A 26 7.28 3.75 12.18
N ILE A 27 6.28 4.59 12.33
CA ILE A 27 5.89 5.51 11.27
C ILE A 27 7.04 6.45 10.91
N GLN A 28 7.74 6.97 11.91
CA GLN A 28 8.85 7.88 11.66
C GLN A 28 9.99 7.21 10.90
N VAL A 29 10.31 5.97 11.26
CA VAL A 29 11.36 5.22 10.56
C VAL A 29 10.99 5.04 9.09
N LEU A 30 9.76 4.65 8.81
CA LEU A 30 9.30 4.44 7.44
C LEU A 30 9.18 5.76 6.69
N HIS A 31 8.72 6.81 7.35
CA HIS A 31 8.64 8.12 6.71
C HIS A 31 10.02 8.58 6.24
N ARG A 32 11.03 8.44 7.08
CA ARG A 32 12.40 8.83 6.71
C ARG A 32 12.92 7.98 5.55
N ALA A 33 12.59 6.71 5.55
CA ALA A 33 13.07 5.80 4.52
C ALA A 33 12.48 6.11 3.15
N PHE A 34 11.27 6.65 3.10
CA PHE A 34 10.53 6.78 1.85
C PHE A 34 10.25 8.20 1.39
N SER A 35 10.37 9.21 2.26
CA SER A 35 9.92 10.57 1.92
C SER A 35 10.69 11.21 0.77
N ALA A 36 11.91 10.75 0.48
CA ALA A 36 12.66 11.29 -0.65
C ALA A 36 12.07 10.89 -2.00
N ASP A 37 11.52 9.67 -2.08
CA ASP A 37 11.05 9.10 -3.34
C ASP A 37 9.55 8.99 -3.46
N TYR A 38 8.83 9.10 -2.35
CA TYR A 38 7.39 8.89 -2.29
C TYR A 38 6.71 10.02 -1.54
N GLN A 39 5.45 10.26 -1.90
CA GLN A 39 4.58 11.09 -1.08
C GLN A 39 3.97 10.19 -0.02
N VAL A 40 4.41 10.36 1.23
CA VAL A 40 4.05 9.45 2.32
C VAL A 40 2.87 10.01 3.11
N PHE A 41 1.84 9.19 3.24
CA PHE A 41 0.70 9.43 4.11
C PHE A 41 0.77 8.45 5.27
N MET A 42 0.18 8.81 6.39
CA MET A 42 0.25 8.02 7.61
C MET A 42 -1.12 7.86 8.22
N ALA A 43 -1.38 6.69 8.80
CA ALA A 43 -2.58 6.42 9.55
C ALA A 43 -2.23 5.58 10.77
N THR A 44 -2.90 5.84 11.88
CA THR A 44 -2.64 5.13 13.13
C THR A 44 -3.79 4.24 13.56
N SER A 45 -4.84 4.17 12.75
CA SER A 45 -6.00 3.33 13.04
C SER A 45 -6.61 2.82 11.74
N GLY A 46 -7.43 1.78 11.87
CA GLY A 46 -8.12 1.21 10.72
C GLY A 46 -9.04 2.19 10.01
N PRO A 47 -9.94 2.85 10.73
CA PRO A 47 -10.84 3.81 10.09
C PRO A 47 -10.09 4.93 9.38
N GLN A 48 -9.03 5.44 9.99
CA GLN A 48 -8.21 6.47 9.37
C GLN A 48 -7.55 5.96 8.11
N ALA A 49 -7.03 4.73 8.14
CA ALA A 49 -6.39 4.12 6.97
C ALA A 49 -7.37 4.00 5.82
N LEU A 50 -8.58 3.54 6.09
CA LEU A 50 -9.59 3.38 5.04
C LEU A 50 -9.98 4.74 4.45
N LEU A 51 -10.10 5.75 5.30
CA LEU A 51 -10.42 7.10 4.84
C LEU A 51 -9.32 7.64 3.92
N VAL A 52 -8.05 7.49 4.31
CA VAL A 52 -6.94 7.95 3.49
C VAL A 52 -6.91 7.20 2.16
N CYS A 53 -7.17 5.89 2.18
CA CYS A 53 -7.23 5.12 0.94
C CYS A 53 -8.27 5.69 -0.03
N ARG A 54 -9.45 6.01 0.47
CA ARG A 54 -10.52 6.54 -0.38
C ARG A 54 -10.21 7.94 -0.89
N GLU A 55 -9.64 8.78 -0.04
CA GLU A 55 -9.40 10.18 -0.39
C GLU A 55 -8.14 10.37 -1.23
N GLN A 56 -7.08 9.67 -0.90
CA GLN A 56 -5.78 9.89 -1.53
C GLN A 56 -5.43 8.86 -2.59
N GLN A 57 -6.09 7.71 -2.60
CA GLN A 57 -5.83 6.65 -3.57
C GLN A 57 -4.34 6.32 -3.65
N PRO A 58 -3.73 5.86 -2.55
CA PRO A 58 -2.30 5.56 -2.56
C PRO A 58 -1.97 4.44 -3.54
N ASP A 59 -0.73 4.43 -3.99
CA ASP A 59 -0.25 3.41 -4.91
C ASP A 59 0.14 2.13 -4.20
N LEU A 60 0.34 2.18 -2.88
CA LEU A 60 0.64 1.02 -2.05
C LEU A 60 0.40 1.36 -0.59
N VAL A 61 0.03 0.35 0.20
CA VAL A 61 -0.16 0.47 1.65
C VAL A 61 0.79 -0.48 2.35
N LEU A 62 1.59 0.06 3.28
CA LEU A 62 2.33 -0.73 4.27
C LEU A 62 1.48 -0.81 5.52
N LEU A 63 1.13 -2.00 5.95
CA LEU A 63 0.08 -2.22 6.93
C LEU A 63 0.54 -3.14 8.04
N ASP A 64 0.60 -2.61 9.26
CA ASP A 64 0.90 -3.44 10.43
C ASP A 64 -0.29 -4.37 10.70
N VAL A 65 0.03 -5.62 11.02
CA VAL A 65 -1.00 -6.61 11.35
C VAL A 65 -1.55 -6.38 12.75
N VAL A 66 -0.66 -6.13 13.72
CA VAL A 66 -1.06 -6.07 15.12
C VAL A 66 -1.25 -4.62 15.54
N MET A 67 -2.52 -4.21 15.66
CA MET A 67 -2.87 -2.86 16.11
C MET A 67 -4.06 -2.95 17.04
N ASP A 68 -4.18 -1.95 17.90
CA ASP A 68 -5.34 -1.84 18.79
C ASP A 68 -6.61 -1.59 17.96
N GLY A 69 -7.70 -2.24 18.36
CA GLY A 69 -8.97 -2.09 17.65
C GLY A 69 -9.00 -2.94 16.40
N MET A 70 -9.14 -2.30 15.24
CA MET A 70 -9.18 -3.01 13.96
C MET A 70 -7.76 -3.42 13.55
N ASP A 71 -7.48 -4.71 13.45
CA ASP A 71 -6.16 -5.19 13.07
C ASP A 71 -5.94 -5.08 11.56
N GLY A 72 -4.70 -5.34 11.12
CA GLY A 72 -4.35 -5.21 9.73
C GLY A 72 -5.10 -6.16 8.80
N HIS A 73 -5.41 -7.36 9.26
CA HIS A 73 -6.18 -8.31 8.46
C HIS A 73 -7.57 -7.78 8.16
N GLU A 74 -8.20 -7.17 9.15
CA GLU A 74 -9.54 -6.61 8.97
C GLU A 74 -9.51 -5.39 8.04
N ILE A 75 -8.48 -4.55 8.16
CA ILE A 75 -8.32 -3.41 7.27
C ILE A 75 -8.17 -3.91 5.82
N CYS A 76 -7.33 -4.91 5.61
CA CYS A 76 -7.11 -5.48 4.28
C CYS A 76 -8.42 -6.07 3.73
N ARG A 77 -9.17 -6.79 4.55
CA ARG A 77 -10.44 -7.36 4.13
C ARG A 77 -11.41 -6.28 3.67
N GLN A 78 -11.52 -5.20 4.42
CA GLN A 78 -12.40 -4.09 4.05
C GLN A 78 -11.93 -3.39 2.79
N MET A 79 -10.62 -3.23 2.62
CA MET A 79 -10.09 -2.66 1.39
C MET A 79 -10.47 -3.49 0.18
N LYS A 80 -10.31 -4.82 0.29
CA LYS A 80 -10.59 -5.71 -0.84
C LYS A 80 -12.07 -5.84 -1.15
N ALA A 81 -12.93 -5.52 -0.18
CA ALA A 81 -14.37 -5.52 -0.39
C ALA A 81 -14.90 -4.22 -0.98
N ASP A 82 -14.10 -3.17 -1.01
CA ASP A 82 -14.49 -1.85 -1.52
C ASP A 82 -13.92 -1.67 -2.92
N SER A 83 -14.80 -1.64 -3.94
CA SER A 83 -14.36 -1.58 -5.33
C SER A 83 -13.53 -0.33 -5.65
N GLN A 84 -13.66 0.73 -4.88
CA GLN A 84 -12.91 1.96 -5.12
C GLN A 84 -11.44 1.84 -4.71
N ILE A 85 -11.12 0.94 -3.79
CA ILE A 85 -9.76 0.81 -3.25
C ILE A 85 -9.25 -0.62 -3.29
N SER A 86 -10.00 -1.56 -3.86
CA SER A 86 -9.61 -2.97 -3.87
C SER A 86 -8.34 -3.24 -4.67
N ASP A 87 -7.99 -2.36 -5.59
CA ASP A 87 -6.80 -2.55 -6.43
C ASP A 87 -5.51 -2.06 -5.78
N ILE A 88 -5.60 -1.37 -4.65
CA ILE A 88 -4.41 -0.86 -3.98
C ILE A 88 -3.66 -2.04 -3.36
N PRO A 89 -2.39 -2.25 -3.74
CA PRO A 89 -1.63 -3.36 -3.16
C PRO A 89 -1.30 -3.12 -1.69
N VAL A 90 -1.35 -4.19 -0.91
CA VAL A 90 -1.08 -4.17 0.52
C VAL A 90 0.11 -5.06 0.82
N ILE A 91 1.10 -4.50 1.53
CA ILE A 91 2.21 -5.27 2.09
C ILE A 91 2.04 -5.24 3.61
N PHE A 92 1.93 -6.41 4.23
CA PHE A 92 1.90 -6.49 5.68
C PHE A 92 3.31 -6.35 6.26
N VAL A 93 3.43 -5.59 7.33
CA VAL A 93 4.69 -5.42 8.06
C VAL A 93 4.41 -5.82 9.51
N THR A 94 4.99 -6.91 9.97
CA THR A 94 4.61 -7.47 11.26
C THR A 94 5.80 -8.05 12.01
N ALA A 95 5.73 -8.02 13.35
CA ALA A 95 6.70 -8.67 14.22
C ALA A 95 6.50 -10.18 14.27
N HIS A 96 5.39 -10.69 13.79
CA HIS A 96 5.07 -12.11 13.87
C HIS A 96 5.43 -12.81 12.57
N ASN A 97 6.33 -13.79 12.69
CA ASN A 97 6.80 -14.60 11.57
C ASN A 97 6.09 -15.94 11.50
N ASP A 98 4.84 -15.98 11.88
CA ASP A 98 4.07 -17.21 11.89
C ASP A 98 3.61 -17.53 10.46
N PRO A 99 4.00 -18.67 9.89
CA PRO A 99 3.56 -19.04 8.54
C PRO A 99 2.04 -19.05 8.37
N ALA A 100 1.31 -19.38 9.42
CA ALA A 100 -0.15 -19.38 9.33
C ALA A 100 -0.69 -17.97 9.15
N GLN A 101 -0.12 -16.98 9.83
CA GLN A 101 -0.54 -15.59 9.66
C GLN A 101 -0.13 -15.02 8.31
N GLU A 102 1.04 -15.41 7.83
CA GLU A 102 1.49 -15.00 6.51
C GLU A 102 0.55 -15.54 5.44
N THR A 103 0.19 -16.81 5.52
CA THR A 103 -0.75 -17.42 4.60
C THR A 103 -2.11 -16.72 4.66
N GLN A 104 -2.60 -16.42 5.86
CA GLN A 104 -3.85 -15.72 6.03
C GLN A 104 -3.84 -14.34 5.36
N GLY A 105 -2.74 -13.60 5.55
CA GLY A 105 -2.61 -12.29 4.93
C GLY A 105 -2.61 -12.36 3.42
N LEU A 106 -1.87 -13.30 2.84
CA LEU A 106 -1.82 -13.47 1.39
C LEU A 106 -3.17 -13.92 0.84
N ASP A 107 -3.88 -14.79 1.57
CA ASP A 107 -5.23 -15.22 1.17
C ASP A 107 -6.23 -14.06 1.17
N LEU A 108 -6.02 -13.06 2.01
CA LEU A 108 -6.86 -11.86 2.02
C LEU A 108 -6.56 -10.93 0.86
N GLY A 109 -5.52 -11.20 0.08
CA GLY A 109 -5.20 -10.40 -1.08
C GLY A 109 -3.97 -9.51 -0.94
N ALA A 110 -3.20 -9.65 0.14
CA ALA A 110 -1.94 -8.94 0.26
C ALA A 110 -0.95 -9.43 -0.80
N VAL A 111 -0.09 -8.52 -1.26
CA VAL A 111 0.89 -8.88 -2.29
C VAL A 111 2.23 -9.33 -1.69
N ASP A 112 2.48 -9.01 -0.42
CA ASP A 112 3.74 -9.36 0.21
C ASP A 112 3.63 -9.27 1.72
N PHE A 113 4.67 -9.72 2.40
CA PHE A 113 4.71 -9.82 3.84
C PHE A 113 6.14 -9.54 4.30
N ILE A 114 6.34 -8.57 5.16
CA ILE A 114 7.66 -8.16 5.63
C ILE A 114 7.73 -8.30 7.15
N SER A 115 8.81 -8.90 7.65
CA SER A 115 9.00 -9.11 9.08
C SER A 115 9.70 -7.93 9.72
N LYS A 116 9.29 -7.61 10.95
CA LYS A 116 10.04 -6.70 11.81
C LYS A 116 11.17 -7.48 12.49
N PRO A 117 12.29 -6.85 12.84
CA PRO A 117 12.58 -5.43 12.72
C PRO A 117 12.77 -5.00 11.26
N ILE A 118 12.36 -3.78 10.96
CA ILE A 118 12.37 -3.28 9.59
C ILE A 118 13.79 -3.04 9.14
N ASN A 119 14.14 -3.65 8.01
CA ASN A 119 15.36 -3.32 7.28
C ASN A 119 14.98 -2.34 6.18
N PRO A 120 15.40 -1.07 6.26
CA PRO A 120 14.96 -0.07 5.28
C PRO A 120 15.27 -0.44 3.84
N ASP A 121 16.40 -1.08 3.59
CA ASP A 121 16.77 -1.44 2.22
C ASP A 121 15.84 -2.52 1.65
N VAL A 122 15.47 -3.50 2.48
CA VAL A 122 14.56 -4.57 2.06
C VAL A 122 13.18 -3.99 1.78
N VAL A 123 12.67 -3.15 2.70
CA VAL A 123 11.35 -2.57 2.52
C VAL A 123 11.32 -1.68 1.28
N ARG A 124 12.35 -0.87 1.07
CA ARG A 124 12.41 -0.03 -0.12
C ARG A 124 12.38 -0.85 -1.40
N ALA A 125 13.13 -1.94 -1.44
CA ALA A 125 13.15 -2.81 -2.62
C ALA A 125 11.79 -3.42 -2.90
N ARG A 126 11.11 -3.93 -1.84
CA ARG A 126 9.79 -4.54 -1.99
C ARG A 126 8.75 -3.53 -2.44
N VAL A 127 8.75 -2.34 -1.82
CA VAL A 127 7.82 -1.28 -2.18
C VAL A 127 8.02 -0.87 -3.63
N LYS A 128 9.27 -0.67 -4.04
CA LYS A 128 9.58 -0.29 -5.42
C LYS A 128 9.06 -1.31 -6.41
N THR A 129 9.28 -2.58 -6.13
CA THR A 129 8.84 -3.66 -7.01
C THR A 129 7.32 -3.69 -7.15
N HIS A 130 6.60 -3.60 -6.02
CA HIS A 130 5.15 -3.72 -6.06
C HIS A 130 4.48 -2.47 -6.62
N ILE A 131 5.04 -1.30 -6.39
CA ILE A 131 4.52 -0.08 -7.03
C ILE A 131 4.71 -0.15 -8.53
N LYS A 132 5.87 -0.61 -8.98
CA LYS A 132 6.11 -0.78 -10.41
C LYS A 132 5.09 -1.73 -11.04
N LEU A 133 4.81 -2.86 -10.38
CA LEU A 133 3.81 -3.80 -10.86
C LEU A 133 2.43 -3.18 -10.89
N LYS A 134 2.08 -2.40 -9.87
CA LYS A 134 0.78 -1.72 -9.81
C LYS A 134 0.61 -0.73 -10.96
N LEU A 135 1.64 0.06 -11.22
CA LEU A 135 1.59 1.04 -12.30
C LEU A 135 1.50 0.36 -13.66
N GLN A 136 2.20 -0.73 -13.86
CA GLN A 136 2.09 -1.52 -15.08
C GLN A 136 0.69 -2.10 -15.26
N SER A 137 0.11 -2.59 -14.18
CA SER A 137 -1.25 -3.13 -14.20
C SER A 137 -2.25 -2.04 -14.56
N ASP A 138 -2.09 -0.84 -14.02
CA ASP A 138 -2.97 0.27 -14.34
C ASP A 138 -2.89 0.65 -15.83
N ILE A 139 -1.69 0.65 -16.38
CA ILE A 139 -1.49 0.94 -17.80
C ILE A 139 -2.16 -0.13 -18.66
N LEU A 140 -1.97 -1.39 -18.35
CA LEU A 140 -2.59 -2.48 -19.10
C LEU A 140 -4.10 -2.40 -19.06
N ARG A 141 -4.66 -2.04 -17.92
CA ARG A 141 -6.10 -1.88 -17.78
C ARG A 141 -6.63 -0.76 -18.69
N LYS A 142 -5.90 0.34 -18.76
CA LYS A 142 -6.24 1.44 -19.64
C LYS A 142 -6.22 1.01 -21.12
N LEU A 143 -5.20 0.26 -21.49
CA LEU A 143 -5.06 -0.21 -22.87
C LEU A 143 -6.22 -1.12 -23.27
N VAL A 144 -6.60 -2.03 -22.41
CA VAL A 144 -7.74 -2.91 -22.67
C VAL A 144 -9.01 -2.09 -22.85
N PHE A 145 -9.20 -1.10 -22.03
CA PHE A 145 -10.38 -0.25 -22.08
C PHE A 145 -10.42 0.58 -23.38
N VAL A 146 -9.28 1.15 -23.72
CA VAL A 146 -9.16 2.00 -24.91
C VAL A 146 -9.38 1.19 -26.20
N ASP A 147 -8.97 -0.06 -26.22
CA ASP A 147 -9.13 -0.90 -27.39
C ASP A 147 -10.59 -1.28 -27.67
N GLY A 148 -11.49 -0.78 -26.89
CA GLY A 148 -12.90 -1.01 -27.15
C GLY A 148 -13.35 -2.43 -26.90
N LEU A 149 -12.67 -3.08 -26.01
CA LEU A 149 -13.00 -4.45 -25.66
C LEU A 149 -14.22 -4.55 -24.77
N THR A 150 -14.79 -3.48 -24.54
CA THR A 150 -15.95 -3.43 -23.69
C THR A 150 -16.96 -4.47 -23.96
#